data_88786f9def51410d96ee17b452ec1c25
#
_entry.id   88786f9def51410d96ee17b452ec1c25
#
_cell.length_a   1.000
_cell.length_b   1.000
_cell.length_c   1.000
_cell.angle_alpha   90.00
_cell.angle_beta   90.00
_cell.angle_gamma   90.00
#
_symmetry.space_group_name_H-M   'P 1'
#
loop_
_entity.id
_entity.type
_entity.pdbx_description
1 polymer ?
#
loop_
_entity_poly.entity_id
_entity_poly.type
_entity_poly.pdbx_seq_one_letter_code
_entity_poly.pdbx_strand_id
1 'polypeptide(L)'
;MSILVIDVGTSGVRASVVHPDATITHETRQATLPDSPVPGLVEFDAAAYAAAALDCARRTLAAHGPVDAVGVSNQRATTIVWDRATGEPVAPAQGWQDLRTVGECLALNAEGHTIAPNHSAT
;
A
#
# COMPACT_ATOMS: atom_id res chain seq x y z
N MET A 1 -1.59 16.08 -21.80
CA MET A 1 -1.62 15.88 -20.32
C MET A 1 -1.09 14.50 -20.04
N SER A 2 -0.14 14.37 -19.12
CA SER A 2 0.40 13.08 -18.67
C SER A 2 0.30 12.98 -17.14
N ILE A 3 0.00 11.81 -16.62
CA ILE A 3 -0.22 11.58 -15.19
C ILE A 3 0.74 10.47 -14.72
N LEU A 4 1.51 10.77 -13.69
CA LEU A 4 2.23 9.71 -12.97
C LEU A 4 1.24 8.96 -12.08
N VAL A 5 1.11 7.67 -12.28
CA VAL A 5 0.32 6.79 -11.41
C VAL A 5 1.26 5.93 -10.58
N ILE A 6 1.09 5.98 -9.26
CA ILE A 6 1.81 5.15 -8.29
C ILE A 6 0.81 4.17 -7.69
N ASP A 7 1.05 2.88 -7.87
CA ASP A 7 0.20 1.80 -7.35
C ASP A 7 0.98 1.03 -6.27
N VAL A 8 0.53 1.15 -5.03
CA VAL A 8 1.13 0.50 -3.86
C VAL A 8 0.33 -0.76 -3.56
N GLY A 9 0.68 -1.84 -4.25
CA GLY A 9 -0.04 -3.12 -4.16
C GLY A 9 0.47 -4.03 -3.05
N THR A 10 -0.20 -5.16 -2.86
CA THR A 10 0.13 -6.15 -1.81
C THR A 10 1.47 -6.85 -2.03
N SER A 11 1.87 -7.06 -3.29
CA SER A 11 3.10 -7.79 -3.64
C SER A 11 4.19 -6.90 -4.22
N GLY A 12 3.96 -5.62 -4.27
CA GLY A 12 4.94 -4.67 -4.81
C GLY A 12 4.33 -3.33 -5.17
N VAL A 13 5.22 -2.44 -5.49
CA VAL A 13 4.91 -1.09 -5.94
C VAL A 13 5.23 -0.96 -7.42
N ARG A 14 4.46 -0.19 -8.13
CA ARG A 14 4.78 0.24 -9.50
C ARG A 14 4.45 1.71 -9.70
N ALA A 15 5.16 2.32 -10.61
CA ALA A 15 4.88 3.65 -11.12
C ALA A 15 4.88 3.61 -12.64
N SER A 16 3.98 4.34 -13.25
CA SER A 16 3.86 4.43 -14.71
C SER A 16 3.30 5.79 -15.12
N VAL A 17 3.51 6.16 -16.37
CA VAL A 17 2.90 7.37 -16.94
C VAL A 17 1.70 6.97 -17.78
N VAL A 18 0.56 7.58 -17.48
CA VAL A 18 -0.70 7.42 -18.21
C VAL A 18 -0.97 8.68 -19.06
N HIS A 19 -1.27 8.47 -20.32
CA HIS A 19 -1.55 9.51 -21.32
C HIS A 19 -3.06 9.69 -21.55
N PRO A 20 -3.52 10.79 -22.19
CA PRO A 20 -4.95 11.06 -22.42
C PRO A 20 -5.68 10.01 -23.25
N ASP A 21 -4.95 9.28 -24.08
CA ASP A 21 -5.46 8.17 -24.89
C ASP A 21 -5.49 6.81 -24.14
N ALA A 22 -5.25 6.86 -22.82
CA ALA A 22 -5.15 5.71 -21.93
C ALA A 22 -3.93 4.79 -22.20
N THR A 23 -2.98 5.21 -23.01
CA THR A 23 -1.71 4.46 -23.13
C THR A 23 -0.87 4.61 -21.86
N ILE A 24 -0.14 3.55 -21.53
CA ILE A 24 0.74 3.48 -20.35
C ILE A 24 2.17 3.31 -20.84
N THR A 25 3.06 4.15 -20.31
CA THR A 25 4.49 4.12 -20.67
C THR A 25 5.37 4.22 -19.42
N HIS A 26 6.67 3.93 -19.58
CA HIS A 26 7.69 4.12 -18.55
C HIS A 26 7.37 3.44 -17.23
N GLU A 27 6.85 2.20 -17.29
CA GLU A 27 6.54 1.45 -16.08
C GLU A 27 7.81 1.00 -15.35
N THR A 28 7.86 1.32 -14.06
CA THR A 28 8.88 0.85 -13.12
C THR A 28 8.21 0.04 -12.03
N ARG A 29 8.80 -1.09 -11.65
CA ARG A 29 8.29 -1.98 -10.61
C ARG A 29 9.36 -2.28 -9.57
N GLN A 30 8.90 -2.51 -8.34
CA GLN A 30 9.69 -3.05 -7.26
C GLN A 30 8.84 -4.03 -6.44
N ALA A 31 9.32 -5.26 -6.28
CA ALA A 31 8.67 -6.22 -5.41
C ALA A 31 8.87 -5.80 -3.94
N THR A 32 7.80 -5.85 -3.18
CA THR A 32 7.77 -5.61 -1.73
C THR A 32 6.81 -6.63 -1.15
N LEU A 33 7.34 -7.76 -0.71
CA LEU A 33 6.53 -8.84 -0.18
C LEU A 33 6.24 -8.61 1.31
N PRO A 34 5.05 -9.03 1.79
CA PRO A 34 4.79 -9.06 3.21
C PRO A 34 5.69 -10.09 3.90
N ASP A 35 5.94 -9.86 5.18
CA ASP A 35 6.49 -10.86 6.09
C ASP A 35 5.34 -11.59 6.81
N SER A 36 5.58 -12.84 7.16
CA SER A 36 4.64 -13.66 7.94
C SER A 36 5.41 -14.32 9.08
N PRO A 37 5.65 -13.58 10.18
CA PRO A 37 6.50 -14.05 11.28
C PRO A 37 5.94 -15.31 11.96
N VAL A 38 4.62 -15.46 11.95
CA VAL A 38 3.93 -16.69 12.36
C VAL A 38 2.69 -16.91 11.48
N PRO A 39 2.17 -18.14 11.36
CA PRO A 39 0.96 -18.39 10.59
C PRO A 39 -0.22 -17.51 11.01
N GLY A 40 -0.84 -16.84 10.06
CA GLY A 40 -1.97 -15.94 10.27
C GLY A 40 -1.59 -14.47 10.47
N LEU A 41 -0.33 -14.15 10.72
CA LEU A 41 0.15 -12.77 10.73
C LEU A 41 0.70 -12.39 9.35
N VAL A 42 0.39 -11.17 8.92
CA VAL A 42 0.90 -10.60 7.66
C VAL A 42 1.31 -9.16 7.91
N GLU A 43 2.61 -8.91 7.86
CA GLU A 43 3.19 -7.63 8.22
C GLU A 43 3.94 -7.00 7.05
N PHE A 44 4.00 -5.67 7.04
CA PHE A 44 4.75 -4.90 6.06
C PHE A 44 5.65 -3.89 6.77
N ASP A 45 6.84 -3.70 6.23
CA ASP A 45 7.67 -2.54 6.57
C ASP A 45 7.14 -1.31 5.82
N ALA A 46 6.41 -0.45 6.53
CA ALA A 46 5.79 0.73 5.94
C ALA A 46 6.82 1.74 5.41
N ALA A 47 7.99 1.87 6.06
CA ALA A 47 9.06 2.74 5.60
C ALA A 47 9.68 2.22 4.30
N ALA A 48 9.91 0.91 4.20
CA ALA A 48 10.39 0.28 2.97
C ALA A 48 9.39 0.43 1.81
N TYR A 49 8.07 0.32 2.09
CA TYR A 49 7.04 0.58 1.09
C TYR A 49 7.04 2.01 0.58
N ALA A 50 7.12 2.99 1.50
CA ALA A 50 7.20 4.39 1.14
C ALA A 50 8.46 4.68 0.29
N ALA A 51 9.60 4.14 0.69
CA ALA A 51 10.84 4.28 -0.06
C ALA A 51 10.74 3.68 -1.47
N ALA A 52 10.14 2.48 -1.60
CA ALA A 52 9.91 1.81 -2.89
C ALA A 52 8.98 2.63 -3.80
N ALA A 53 7.90 3.20 -3.24
CA ALA A 53 6.98 4.06 -3.99
C ALA A 53 7.68 5.30 -4.55
N LEU A 54 8.47 5.96 -3.73
CA LEU A 54 9.25 7.14 -4.14
C LEU A 54 10.35 6.78 -5.14
N ASP A 55 11.03 5.65 -4.99
CA ASP A 55 12.05 5.20 -5.95
C ASP A 55 11.42 4.88 -7.31
N CYS A 56 10.34 4.10 -7.35
CA CYS A 56 9.62 3.83 -8.58
C CYS A 56 9.17 5.13 -9.28
N ALA A 57 8.60 6.07 -8.52
CA ALA A 57 8.17 7.36 -9.04
C ALA A 57 9.35 8.15 -9.65
N ARG A 58 10.47 8.26 -8.92
CA ARG A 58 11.67 8.98 -9.40
C ARG A 58 12.25 8.36 -10.68
N ARG A 59 12.34 7.04 -10.74
CA ARG A 59 12.86 6.33 -11.91
C ARG A 59 11.95 6.50 -13.12
N THR A 60 10.63 6.43 -12.92
CA THR A 60 9.66 6.67 -13.98
C THR A 60 9.75 8.10 -14.51
N LEU A 61 9.82 9.10 -13.62
CA LEU A 61 9.99 10.50 -14.01
C LEU A 61 11.35 10.79 -14.67
N ALA A 62 12.41 10.13 -14.23
CA ALA A 62 13.72 10.28 -14.87
C ALA A 62 13.72 9.78 -16.33
N ALA A 63 12.90 8.78 -16.64
CA ALA A 63 12.75 8.24 -17.99
C ALA A 63 11.79 9.04 -18.88
N HIS A 64 10.69 9.56 -18.28
CA HIS A 64 9.64 10.28 -19.01
C HIS A 64 9.87 11.80 -19.07
N GLY A 65 10.31 12.38 -17.97
CA GLY A 65 10.30 13.84 -17.73
C GLY A 65 9.12 14.31 -16.89
N PRO A 66 8.83 15.61 -16.88
CA PRO A 66 7.74 16.19 -16.08
C PRO A 66 6.36 15.66 -16.47
N VAL A 67 5.47 15.60 -15.48
CA VAL A 67 4.06 15.22 -15.62
C VAL A 67 3.16 16.32 -15.10
N ASP A 68 1.90 16.31 -15.52
CA ASP A 68 0.92 17.36 -15.14
C ASP A 68 0.25 17.08 -13.79
N ALA A 69 0.18 15.80 -13.39
CA ALA A 69 -0.46 15.36 -12.14
C ALA A 69 0.12 14.05 -11.64
N VAL A 70 -0.19 13.75 -10.38
CA VAL A 70 0.13 12.46 -9.74
C VAL A 70 -1.14 11.84 -9.19
N GLY A 71 -1.37 10.57 -9.48
CA GLY A 71 -2.40 9.75 -8.88
C GLY A 71 -1.78 8.63 -8.04
N VAL A 72 -2.35 8.36 -6.88
CA VAL A 72 -1.90 7.27 -6.01
C VAL A 72 -3.03 6.28 -5.80
N SER A 73 -2.75 5.00 -6.00
CA SER A 73 -3.60 3.87 -5.67
C SER A 73 -2.87 3.00 -4.66
N ASN A 74 -3.61 2.39 -3.74
CA ASN A 74 -3.00 1.51 -2.75
C ASN A 74 -3.90 0.33 -2.39
N GLN A 75 -3.30 -0.72 -1.83
CA GLN A 75 -4.04 -1.82 -1.24
C GLN A 75 -4.98 -1.32 -0.12
N ARG A 76 -6.19 -1.89 -0.07
CA ARG A 76 -7.20 -1.54 0.92
C ARG A 76 -7.04 -2.37 2.20
N ALA A 77 -7.61 -1.89 3.31
CA ALA A 77 -7.69 -2.59 4.59
C ALA A 77 -6.32 -2.98 5.19
N THR A 78 -5.23 -2.38 4.74
CA THR A 78 -3.92 -2.45 5.40
C THR A 78 -3.81 -1.29 6.36
N THR A 79 -3.46 -1.58 7.61
CA THR A 79 -3.35 -0.57 8.67
C THR A 79 -1.91 -0.18 8.91
N ILE A 80 -1.63 1.11 8.85
CA ILE A 80 -0.32 1.70 9.15
C ILE A 80 -0.53 2.76 10.22
N VAL A 81 0.25 2.70 11.29
CA VAL A 81 0.29 3.72 12.34
C VAL A 81 1.69 4.34 12.37
N TRP A 82 1.75 5.67 12.34
CA TRP A 82 3.02 6.39 12.33
C TRP A 82 2.97 7.61 13.27
N ASP A 83 4.13 8.01 13.74
CA ASP A 83 4.27 9.26 14.48
C ASP A 83 4.09 10.45 13.54
N ARG A 84 3.16 11.32 13.86
CA ARG A 84 2.80 12.44 12.97
C ARG A 84 3.90 13.50 12.85
N ALA A 85 4.73 13.64 13.86
CA ALA A 85 5.78 14.66 13.87
C ALA A 85 7.02 14.21 13.09
N THR A 86 7.35 12.92 13.17
CA THR A 86 8.56 12.36 12.54
C THR A 86 8.27 11.67 11.21
N GLY A 87 7.04 11.18 11.00
CA GLY A 87 6.67 10.32 9.87
C GLY A 87 7.10 8.87 10.03
N GLU A 88 7.72 8.50 11.15
CA GLU A 88 8.22 7.14 11.39
C GLU A 88 7.09 6.19 11.78
N PRO A 89 7.03 4.98 11.19
CA PRO A 89 6.10 3.95 11.63
C PRO A 89 6.38 3.55 13.09
N VAL A 90 5.32 3.44 13.91
CA VAL A 90 5.45 3.04 15.32
C VAL A 90 5.47 1.52 15.50
N ALA A 91 5.06 0.77 14.47
CA ALA A 91 5.06 -0.68 14.43
C ALA A 91 5.01 -1.15 12.96
N PRO A 92 5.26 -2.45 12.68
CA PRO A 92 4.99 -3.03 11.37
C PRO A 92 3.53 -2.81 10.96
N ALA A 93 3.30 -2.50 9.69
CA ALA A 93 1.94 -2.38 9.15
C ALA A 93 1.25 -3.73 9.13
N GLN A 94 -0.02 -3.78 9.50
CA GLN A 94 -0.86 -4.98 9.39
C GLN A 94 -1.45 -5.06 7.99
N GLY A 95 -1.11 -6.12 7.26
CA GLY A 95 -1.69 -6.39 5.96
C GLY A 95 -3.16 -6.79 6.03
N TRP A 96 -3.90 -6.57 4.97
CA TRP A 96 -5.31 -6.93 4.88
C TRP A 96 -5.57 -8.46 5.02
N GLN A 97 -4.54 -9.29 4.83
CA GLN A 97 -4.61 -10.74 5.02
C GLN A 97 -4.34 -11.17 6.47
N ASP A 98 -3.94 -10.24 7.34
CA ASP A 98 -3.63 -10.53 8.74
C ASP A 98 -4.88 -11.00 9.49
N LEU A 99 -4.73 -12.05 10.26
CA LEU A 99 -5.84 -12.68 10.99
C LEU A 99 -5.81 -12.43 12.51
N ARG A 100 -4.89 -11.59 13.01
CA ARG A 100 -4.75 -11.37 14.47
C ARG A 100 -5.99 -10.79 15.12
N THR A 101 -6.80 -10.03 14.39
CA THR A 101 -8.03 -9.37 14.89
C THR A 101 -9.31 -10.10 14.50
N VAL A 102 -9.23 -11.34 14.02
CA VAL A 102 -10.43 -12.14 13.65
C VAL A 102 -11.37 -12.31 14.83
N GLY A 103 -10.84 -12.53 16.03
CA GLY A 103 -11.66 -12.68 17.26
C GLY A 103 -12.48 -11.42 17.55
N GLU A 104 -11.87 -10.25 17.46
CA GLU A 104 -12.50 -8.95 17.64
C GLU A 104 -13.56 -8.69 16.57
N CYS A 105 -13.25 -9.01 15.31
CA CYS A 105 -14.22 -8.88 14.22
C CYS A 105 -15.45 -9.75 14.45
N LEU A 106 -15.28 -10.99 14.92
CA LEU A 106 -16.39 -11.89 15.24
C LEU A 106 -17.22 -11.40 16.42
N ALA A 107 -16.58 -10.88 17.47
CA ALA A 107 -17.27 -10.29 18.62
C ALA A 107 -18.12 -9.08 18.19
N LEU A 108 -17.54 -8.14 17.42
CA LEU A 108 -18.27 -6.98 16.92
C LEU A 108 -19.41 -7.37 15.97
N ASN A 109 -19.24 -8.39 15.16
CA ASN A 109 -20.33 -8.90 14.31
C ASN A 109 -21.47 -9.50 15.13
N ALA A 110 -21.19 -10.15 16.26
CA ALA A 110 -22.20 -10.65 17.17
C ALA A 110 -23.00 -9.52 17.85
N GLU A 111 -22.41 -8.34 17.99
CA GLU A 111 -23.06 -7.11 18.48
C GLU A 111 -23.85 -6.36 17.40
N GLY A 112 -23.87 -6.86 16.16
CA GLY A 112 -24.62 -6.30 15.04
C GLY A 112 -23.81 -5.41 14.09
N HIS A 113 -22.51 -5.31 14.27
CA HIS A 113 -21.62 -4.66 13.30
C HIS A 113 -21.38 -5.58 12.10
N THR A 114 -21.05 -5.00 10.94
CA THR A 114 -20.70 -5.78 9.73
C THR A 114 -19.25 -5.52 9.38
N ILE A 115 -18.36 -6.35 9.91
CA ILE A 115 -16.92 -6.27 9.68
C ILE A 115 -16.44 -7.58 9.07
N ALA A 116 -15.80 -7.53 7.91
CA ALA A 116 -15.22 -8.72 7.29
C ALA A 116 -14.03 -9.22 8.13
N PRO A 117 -13.89 -10.54 8.35
CA PRO A 117 -12.81 -11.10 9.20
C PRO A 117 -11.40 -10.82 8.73
N ASN A 118 -11.22 -10.51 7.45
CA ASN A 118 -9.94 -10.11 6.86
C ASN A 118 -9.74 -8.59 6.82
N HIS A 119 -10.60 -7.83 7.47
CA HIS A 119 -10.37 -6.42 7.70
C HIS A 119 -9.81 -6.22 9.10
N SER A 120 -8.83 -5.33 9.23
CA SER A 120 -8.36 -4.95 10.55
C SER A 120 -9.49 -4.29 11.33
N ALA A 121 -9.74 -4.75 12.55
CA ALA A 121 -10.70 -4.15 13.48
C ALA A 121 -10.10 -3.01 14.31
N THR A 122 -8.93 -2.54 13.92
CA THR A 122 -8.18 -1.45 14.59
C THR A 122 -8.55 -0.09 14.02
#